data_19860a763881324ca93da7c229ff680d
#
_entry.id   19860a763881324ca93da7c229ff680d
#
_cell.length_a   1.000
_cell.length_b   1.000
_cell.length_c   1.000
_cell.angle_alpha   90.00
_cell.angle_beta   90.00
_cell.angle_gamma   90.00
#
_symmetry.space_group_name_H-M   'P 1'
#
loop_
_entity.id
_entity.type
_entity.pdbx_description
1 polymer ?
#
loop_
_entity_poly.entity_id
_entity_poly.type
_entity_poly.pdbx_seq_one_letter_code
_entity_poly.pdbx_strand_id
1 'polypeptide(L)'
;MLTHEKIEWVSKSDDTLGYDILSYDEDGKKKHIEVKSTNQSPDSNANFLISSNQYRKAEELENYYFYIVFNAKTSSPKVWKIKKPLQYENRGLTLSPINYRVIINTKIGGNLNA
;
A
#
# COMPACT_ATOMS: atom_id res chain seq x y z
N MET A 1 26.34 -5.56 -3.21
CA MET A 1 25.27 -6.54 -3.23
C MET A 1 24.53 -6.56 -1.92
N LEU A 2 23.21 -6.60 -1.95
CA LEU A 2 22.39 -6.63 -0.75
C LEU A 2 22.30 -8.04 -0.19
N THR A 3 22.28 -8.12 1.12
CA THR A 3 22.16 -9.39 1.83
C THR A 3 20.76 -9.52 2.42
N HIS A 4 20.36 -10.75 2.75
CA HIS A 4 19.06 -11.01 3.37
C HIS A 4 18.89 -10.33 4.72
N GLU A 5 19.99 -10.06 5.42
CA GLU A 5 19.93 -9.41 6.72
C GLU A 5 19.39 -7.98 6.65
N LYS A 6 19.39 -7.36 5.47
CA LYS A 6 18.90 -5.99 5.30
C LYS A 6 17.42 -5.91 4.97
N ILE A 7 16.74 -7.04 4.84
CA ILE A 7 15.32 -7.08 4.56
C ILE A 7 14.57 -7.23 5.86
N GLU A 8 13.66 -6.30 6.15
CA GLU A 8 12.92 -6.27 7.40
C GLU A 8 11.41 -6.25 7.18
N TRP A 9 10.70 -7.09 7.91
CA TRP A 9 9.24 -7.04 7.98
C TRP A 9 8.85 -6.04 9.06
N VAL A 10 8.81 -4.77 8.69
CA VAL A 10 8.66 -3.67 9.65
C VAL A 10 7.24 -3.54 10.21
N SER A 11 6.21 -3.92 9.45
CA SER A 11 4.82 -3.85 9.94
C SER A 11 4.54 -4.86 11.05
N LYS A 12 5.39 -5.85 11.24
CA LYS A 12 5.27 -6.80 12.35
C LYS A 12 5.44 -6.09 13.70
N SER A 13 6.30 -5.09 13.77
CA SER A 13 6.57 -4.35 15.01
C SER A 13 5.93 -2.96 15.01
N ASP A 14 5.63 -2.38 13.85
CA ASP A 14 5.06 -1.04 13.73
C ASP A 14 4.22 -0.95 12.45
N ASP A 15 2.92 -1.05 12.60
CA ASP A 15 1.97 -0.99 11.48
C ASP A 15 1.61 0.44 11.07
N THR A 16 2.18 1.46 11.73
CA THR A 16 1.91 2.87 11.40
C THR A 16 2.82 3.41 10.30
N LEU A 17 3.78 2.63 9.82
CA LEU A 17 4.78 3.08 8.85
C LEU A 17 4.22 3.26 7.44
N GLY A 18 3.08 2.63 7.11
CA GLY A 18 2.45 2.74 5.79
C GLY A 18 3.08 1.84 4.74
N TYR A 19 3.88 0.87 5.15
CA TYR A 19 4.41 -0.21 4.31
C TYR A 19 4.81 -1.38 5.18
N ASP A 20 4.90 -2.57 4.58
CA ASP A 20 5.11 -3.82 5.32
C ASP A 20 6.57 -4.24 5.41
N ILE A 21 7.32 -4.03 4.35
CA ILE A 21 8.67 -4.55 4.22
C ILE A 21 9.62 -3.43 3.85
N LEU A 22 10.72 -3.35 4.57
CA LEU A 22 11.84 -2.50 4.20
C LEU A 22 12.91 -3.39 3.55
N SER A 23 13.25 -3.07 2.33
CA SER A 23 14.29 -3.76 1.59
C SER A 23 15.21 -2.72 0.96
N TYR A 24 16.08 -3.16 0.08
CA TYR A 24 17.02 -2.28 -0.61
C TYR A 24 17.16 -2.74 -2.04
N ASP A 25 17.33 -1.81 -2.96
CA ASP A 25 17.65 -2.18 -4.33
C ASP A 25 19.17 -2.32 -4.48
N GLU A 26 19.62 -2.63 -5.71
CA GLU A 26 21.01 -3.00 -5.96
C GLU A 26 22.00 -1.88 -5.64
N ASP A 27 21.58 -0.63 -5.73
CA ASP A 27 22.43 0.52 -5.43
C ASP A 27 22.36 0.97 -3.97
N GLY A 28 21.69 0.19 -3.11
CA GLY A 28 21.62 0.46 -1.68
C GLY A 28 20.51 1.40 -1.25
N LYS A 29 19.66 1.87 -2.16
CA LYS A 29 18.53 2.71 -1.80
C LYS A 29 17.46 1.91 -1.09
N LYS A 30 16.83 2.51 -0.09
CA LYS A 30 15.71 1.90 0.62
C LYS A 30 14.54 1.66 -0.31
N LYS A 31 13.91 0.52 -0.14
CA LYS A 31 12.78 0.05 -0.93
C LYS A 31 11.65 -0.25 0.03
N HIS A 32 10.55 0.48 -0.10
CA HIS A 32 9.40 0.40 0.81
C HIS A 32 8.29 -0.37 0.11
N ILE A 33 7.91 -1.51 0.67
CA ILE A 33 7.02 -2.44 -0.01
C ILE A 33 5.75 -2.64 0.81
N GLU A 34 4.61 -2.40 0.19
CA GLU A 34 3.31 -2.75 0.73
C GLU A 34 2.81 -3.99 -0.01
N VAL A 35 2.53 -5.06 0.74
CA VAL A 35 2.11 -6.34 0.18
C VAL A 35 0.59 -6.45 0.29
N LYS A 36 -0.05 -6.78 -0.82
CA LYS A 36 -1.48 -7.09 -0.88
C LYS A 36 -1.63 -8.45 -1.55
N SER A 37 -2.46 -9.31 -0.99
CA SER A 37 -2.65 -10.64 -1.55
C SER A 37 -4.12 -10.94 -1.78
N THR A 38 -4.38 -11.78 -2.77
CA THR A 38 -5.73 -12.24 -3.10
C THR A 38 -5.67 -13.67 -3.62
N ASN A 39 -6.77 -14.39 -3.49
CA ASN A 39 -6.90 -15.71 -4.12
C ASN A 39 -7.37 -15.64 -5.56
N GLN A 40 -7.72 -14.44 -6.05
CA GLN A 40 -8.15 -14.24 -7.42
C GLN A 40 -6.98 -14.39 -8.38
N SER A 41 -7.29 -14.73 -9.64
CA SER A 41 -6.29 -14.78 -10.70
C SER A 41 -5.98 -13.39 -11.22
N PRO A 42 -4.84 -13.19 -11.90
CA PRO A 42 -4.52 -11.89 -12.51
C PRO A 42 -5.52 -11.42 -13.56
N ASP A 43 -6.32 -12.35 -14.11
CA ASP A 43 -7.33 -12.03 -15.14
C ASP A 43 -8.59 -11.43 -14.56
N SER A 44 -8.77 -11.46 -13.24
CA SER A 44 -9.95 -10.93 -12.59
C SER A 44 -9.72 -9.49 -12.14
N ASN A 45 -10.83 -8.79 -11.85
CA ASN A 45 -10.78 -7.44 -11.31
C ASN A 45 -10.58 -7.50 -9.81
N ALA A 46 -9.35 -7.77 -9.38
CA ALA A 46 -9.00 -7.78 -7.97
C ALA A 46 -9.04 -6.36 -7.41
N ASN A 47 -9.45 -6.22 -6.15
CA ASN A 47 -9.43 -4.93 -5.50
C ASN A 47 -8.94 -5.06 -4.06
N PHE A 48 -8.38 -3.98 -3.55
CA PHE A 48 -7.78 -3.90 -2.24
C PHE A 48 -8.13 -2.57 -1.60
N LEU A 49 -8.05 -2.55 -0.28
CA LEU A 49 -8.13 -1.30 0.47
C LEU A 49 -6.73 -0.87 0.87
N ILE A 50 -6.46 0.42 0.72
CA ILE A 50 -5.27 1.02 1.31
C ILE A 50 -5.71 2.09 2.29
N SER A 51 -4.94 2.25 3.37
CA SER A 51 -5.21 3.30 4.33
C SER A 51 -4.75 4.65 3.79
N SER A 52 -5.24 5.74 4.39
CA SER A 52 -4.75 7.08 4.04
C SER A 52 -3.26 7.21 4.31
N ASN A 53 -2.74 6.52 5.33
CA ASN A 53 -1.32 6.53 5.61
C ASN A 53 -0.52 5.81 4.52
N GLN A 54 -1.02 4.67 4.03
CA GLN A 54 -0.40 3.96 2.90
C GLN A 54 -0.42 4.83 1.65
N TYR A 55 -1.52 5.51 1.38
CA TYR A 55 -1.62 6.43 0.26
C TYR A 55 -0.59 7.56 0.38
N ARG A 56 -0.52 8.19 1.56
CA ARG A 56 0.43 9.28 1.80
C ARG A 56 1.87 8.82 1.62
N LYS A 57 2.22 7.64 2.13
CA LYS A 57 3.57 7.10 1.97
C LYS A 57 3.88 6.76 0.51
N ALA A 58 2.89 6.29 -0.23
CA ALA A 58 3.06 6.06 -1.66
C ALA A 58 3.35 7.35 -2.43
N GLU A 59 2.80 8.49 -1.98
CA GLU A 59 3.10 9.80 -2.55
C GLU A 59 4.49 10.32 -2.15
N GLU A 60 4.82 10.18 -0.87
CA GLU A 60 6.01 10.81 -0.29
C GLU A 60 7.30 10.05 -0.53
N LEU A 61 7.24 8.72 -0.47
CA LEU A 61 8.44 7.90 -0.53
C LEU A 61 8.86 7.67 -1.97
N GLU A 62 10.10 8.01 -2.27
CA GLU A 62 10.64 7.92 -3.62
C GLU A 62 10.62 6.50 -4.17
N ASN A 63 10.89 5.52 -3.33
CA ASN A 63 11.05 4.13 -3.74
C ASN A 63 9.99 3.25 -3.06
N TYR A 64 8.74 3.51 -3.38
CA TYR A 64 7.58 2.81 -2.82
C TYR A 64 7.02 1.84 -3.85
N TYR A 65 6.65 0.63 -3.39
CA TYR A 65 6.12 -0.44 -4.23
C TYR A 65 4.84 -1.00 -3.66
N PHE A 66 3.92 -1.40 -4.54
CA PHE A 66 2.93 -2.43 -4.23
C PHE A 66 3.44 -3.77 -4.77
N TYR A 67 3.40 -4.81 -3.95
CA TYR A 67 3.56 -6.18 -4.41
C TYR A 67 2.20 -6.83 -4.29
N ILE A 68 1.57 -7.10 -5.42
CA ILE A 68 0.24 -7.70 -5.47
C ILE A 68 0.43 -9.18 -5.77
N VAL A 69 0.01 -10.04 -4.83
CA VAL A 69 0.14 -11.49 -4.96
C VAL A 69 -1.20 -12.06 -5.35
N PHE A 70 -1.30 -12.57 -6.57
CA PHE A 70 -2.47 -13.28 -7.08
C PHE A 70 -2.34 -14.77 -6.84
N ASN A 71 -3.45 -15.50 -6.79
CA ASN A 71 -3.45 -16.93 -6.56
C ASN A 71 -2.69 -17.31 -5.29
N ALA A 72 -2.84 -16.52 -4.23
CA ALA A 72 -1.97 -16.57 -3.06
C ALA A 72 -1.99 -17.93 -2.35
N LYS A 73 -3.13 -18.64 -2.37
CA LYS A 73 -3.28 -19.93 -1.71
C LYS A 73 -3.09 -21.12 -2.66
N THR A 74 -2.55 -20.89 -3.84
CA THR A 74 -2.31 -21.96 -4.81
C THR A 74 -0.83 -22.32 -4.83
N SER A 75 -0.50 -23.39 -5.57
CA SER A 75 0.90 -23.78 -5.77
C SER A 75 1.63 -22.87 -6.77
N SER A 76 0.92 -21.98 -7.44
CA SER A 76 1.49 -21.11 -8.48
C SER A 76 1.07 -19.66 -8.29
N PRO A 77 1.51 -19.00 -7.21
CA PRO A 77 1.20 -17.60 -7.01
C PRO A 77 1.88 -16.73 -8.07
N LYS A 78 1.22 -15.63 -8.45
CA LYS A 78 1.76 -14.65 -9.39
C LYS A 78 1.91 -13.33 -8.65
N VAL A 79 3.00 -12.63 -8.89
CA VAL A 79 3.28 -11.35 -8.23
C VAL A 79 3.41 -10.25 -9.27
N TRP A 80 2.65 -9.17 -9.08
CA TRP A 80 2.84 -7.93 -9.82
C TRP A 80 3.56 -6.95 -8.91
N LYS A 81 4.77 -6.58 -9.28
CA LYS A 81 5.60 -5.62 -8.54
C LYS A 81 5.45 -4.26 -9.19
N ILE A 82 4.77 -3.34 -8.51
CA ILE A 82 4.45 -2.03 -9.06
C ILE A 82 5.29 -0.98 -8.34
N LYS A 83 6.26 -0.43 -9.04
CA LYS A 83 7.06 0.69 -8.53
C LYS A 83 6.29 1.98 -8.72
N LYS A 84 6.24 2.83 -7.69
CA LYS A 84 5.52 4.09 -7.73
C LYS A 84 4.07 3.90 -8.18
N PRO A 85 3.27 3.13 -7.42
CA PRO A 85 1.94 2.68 -7.89
C PRO A 85 1.00 3.82 -8.27
N LEU A 86 1.10 5.00 -7.65
CA LEU A 86 0.20 6.11 -7.97
C LEU A 86 0.39 6.65 -9.38
N GLN A 87 1.54 6.39 -10.01
CA GLN A 87 1.77 6.77 -11.40
C GLN A 87 1.02 5.87 -12.38
N TYR A 88 0.48 4.75 -11.89
CA TYR A 88 -0.28 3.81 -12.73
C TYR A 88 -1.77 4.08 -12.69
N GLU A 89 -2.21 5.15 -12.05
CA GLU A 89 -3.63 5.49 -12.02
C GLU A 89 -4.16 5.63 -13.44
N ASN A 90 -5.28 4.93 -13.73
CA ASN A 90 -5.87 4.81 -15.06
C ASN A 90 -5.01 4.04 -16.08
N ARG A 91 -3.99 3.33 -15.61
CA ARG A 91 -3.11 2.50 -16.43
C ARG A 91 -3.00 1.08 -15.88
N GLY A 92 -4.14 0.48 -15.57
CA GLY A 92 -4.21 -0.84 -14.97
C GLY A 92 -4.47 -0.81 -13.46
N LEU A 93 -4.44 0.37 -12.85
CA LEU A 93 -4.73 0.58 -11.44
C LEU A 93 -5.65 1.79 -11.33
N THR A 94 -6.74 1.65 -10.59
CA THR A 94 -7.69 2.74 -10.36
C THR A 94 -7.85 2.95 -8.86
N LEU A 95 -7.72 4.19 -8.42
CA LEU A 95 -7.93 4.57 -7.02
C LEU A 95 -9.30 5.21 -6.88
N SER A 96 -10.05 4.75 -5.89
CA SER A 96 -11.39 5.24 -5.63
C SER A 96 -11.55 5.47 -4.13
N PRO A 97 -11.87 6.69 -3.70
CA PRO A 97 -12.10 6.93 -2.27
C PRO A 97 -13.40 6.28 -1.83
N ILE A 98 -13.35 5.58 -0.69
CA ILE A 98 -14.53 4.90 -0.15
C ILE A 98 -14.90 5.37 1.25
N ASN A 99 -14.01 6.06 1.93
CA ASN A 99 -14.24 6.54 3.29
C ASN A 99 -13.81 7.99 3.41
N TYR A 100 -14.56 8.74 4.23
CA TYR A 100 -14.21 10.10 4.58
C TYR A 100 -14.24 10.24 6.09
N ARG A 101 -13.27 10.98 6.64
CA ARG A 101 -13.32 11.36 8.04
C ARG A 101 -14.12 12.62 8.18
N VAL A 102 -15.09 12.63 9.10
CA VAL A 102 -15.85 13.84 9.45
C VAL A 102 -15.26 14.37 10.74
N ILE A 103 -14.82 15.59 10.72
CA ILE A 103 -14.33 16.29 11.91
C ILE A 103 -15.34 17.38 12.24
N ILE A 104 -15.87 17.31 13.45
CA ILE A 104 -16.94 18.22 13.86
C ILE A 104 -16.37 19.27 14.82
N ASN A 105 -16.65 20.55 14.49
CA ASN A 105 -16.32 21.64 15.39
C ASN A 105 -17.64 22.36 15.74
N THR A 106 -18.20 22.05 16.89
CA THR A 106 -19.47 22.60 17.32
C THR A 106 -19.42 24.07 17.64
N LYS A 107 -18.23 24.64 17.87
CA LYS A 107 -18.07 26.06 18.14
C LYS A 107 -18.24 26.90 16.88
N ILE A 108 -18.00 26.32 15.70
CA ILE A 108 -18.08 27.08 14.44
C ILE A 108 -19.42 26.93 13.77
N GLY A 109 -19.93 25.70 13.66
CA GLY A 109 -21.13 25.46 12.88
C GLY A 109 -22.23 24.68 13.56
N GLY A 110 -22.01 24.18 14.78
CA GLY A 110 -22.92 23.27 15.40
C GLY A 110 -24.01 23.93 16.24
N ASN A 111 -25.23 23.45 16.07
CA ASN A 111 -26.32 23.73 16.98
C ASN A 111 -26.66 22.44 17.71
N LEU A 112 -26.17 22.32 18.95
CA LEU A 112 -26.33 21.11 19.75
C LEU A 112 -27.75 20.88 20.28
N ASN A 113 -28.62 21.87 20.16
CA ASN A 113 -29.99 21.78 20.65
C ASN A 113 -31.01 21.44 19.56
N ALA A 114 -30.52 21.12 18.42
CA ALA A 114 -31.38 20.75 17.28
C ALA A 114 -32.07 19.42 17.46
#